data_c58c39b48d78024b677d75a1784ffa5b
#
_entry.id   c58c39b48d78024b677d75a1784ffa5b
#
_cell.length_a   1.000
_cell.length_b   1.000
_cell.length_c   1.000
_cell.angle_alpha   90.00
_cell.angle_beta   90.00
_cell.angle_gamma   90.00
#
_symmetry.space_group_name_H-M   'P 1'
#
loop_
_entity.id
_entity.type
_entity.pdbx_description
1 polymer ?
#
loop_
_entity_poly.entity_id
_entity_poly.type
_entity_poly.pdbx_seq_one_letter_code
_entity_poly.pdbx_strand_id
1 'polypeptide(L)'
;TNNSLQKELSDFLIERLRYYMKEKEIRIDIVDASINSHNLDKMNEAYKKALTLNKVIKLQIGEDIVMSYKRASSILESELKNQNLGLSNTTDPGIFKNDYEKNLLKKINELKKYFSSINKDEKNKVSLDN
;
A
#
# COMPACT_ATOMS: atom_id res chain seq x y z
N THR A 1 -5.15 -9.46 -31.67
CA THR A 1 -5.41 -10.85 -31.22
C THR A 1 -4.47 -11.32 -30.12
N ASN A 2 -3.15 -11.06 -30.17
CA ASN A 2 -2.23 -11.50 -29.09
C ASN A 2 -2.47 -10.77 -27.75
N ASN A 3 -2.80 -9.49 -27.75
CA ASN A 3 -3.07 -8.72 -26.52
C ASN A 3 -4.34 -9.19 -25.78
N SER A 4 -5.36 -9.67 -26.50
CA SER A 4 -6.58 -10.22 -25.89
C SER A 4 -6.28 -11.53 -25.15
N LEU A 5 -5.55 -12.43 -25.79
CA LEU A 5 -5.18 -13.72 -25.20
C LEU A 5 -4.27 -13.58 -23.98
N GLN A 6 -3.31 -12.66 -24.02
CA GLN A 6 -2.44 -12.36 -22.89
C GLN A 6 -3.23 -11.80 -21.69
N LYS A 7 -4.20 -10.94 -21.95
CA LYS A 7 -5.07 -10.41 -20.92
C LYS A 7 -5.94 -11.51 -20.30
N GLU A 8 -6.59 -12.32 -21.10
CA GLU A 8 -7.42 -13.44 -20.63
C GLU A 8 -6.62 -14.42 -19.77
N LEU A 9 -5.39 -14.76 -20.21
CA LEU A 9 -4.49 -15.61 -19.44
C LEU A 9 -4.08 -14.95 -18.10
N SER A 10 -3.79 -13.65 -18.14
CA SER A 10 -3.45 -12.89 -16.93
C SER A 10 -4.60 -12.90 -15.94
N ASP A 11 -5.80 -12.60 -16.39
CA ASP A 11 -7.00 -12.57 -15.55
C ASP A 11 -7.28 -13.96 -14.95
N PHE A 12 -7.15 -15.01 -15.75
CA PHE A 12 -7.29 -16.39 -15.27
C PHE A 12 -6.27 -16.75 -14.19
N LEU A 13 -5.00 -16.40 -14.37
CA LEU A 13 -3.96 -16.71 -13.40
C LEU A 13 -4.14 -15.91 -12.10
N ILE A 14 -4.56 -14.64 -12.19
CA ILE A 14 -4.89 -13.80 -11.04
C ILE A 14 -6.05 -14.42 -10.24
N GLU A 15 -7.12 -14.89 -10.92
CA GLU A 15 -8.23 -15.55 -10.26
C GLU A 15 -7.81 -16.87 -9.57
N ARG A 16 -6.92 -17.63 -10.17
CA ARG A 16 -6.34 -18.83 -9.54
C ARG A 16 -5.50 -18.50 -8.33
N LEU A 17 -4.71 -17.42 -8.38
CA LEU A 17 -3.94 -16.93 -7.23
C LEU A 17 -4.87 -16.49 -6.09
N ARG A 18 -5.95 -15.77 -6.38
CA ARG A 18 -6.98 -15.39 -5.39
C ARG A 18 -7.55 -16.62 -4.70
N TYR A 19 -7.95 -17.62 -5.48
CA TYR A 19 -8.49 -18.87 -4.95
C TYR A 19 -7.48 -19.58 -4.05
N TYR A 20 -6.24 -19.71 -4.50
CA TYR A 20 -5.16 -20.32 -3.73
C TYR A 20 -4.89 -19.59 -2.40
N MET A 21 -4.85 -18.26 -2.42
CA MET A 21 -4.68 -17.46 -1.20
C MET A 21 -5.86 -17.65 -0.23
N LYS A 22 -7.07 -17.76 -0.74
CA LYS A 22 -8.27 -18.02 0.07
C LYS A 22 -8.21 -19.40 0.74
N GLU A 23 -7.76 -20.43 0.05
CA GLU A 23 -7.55 -21.77 0.62
C GLU A 23 -6.47 -21.76 1.73
N LYS A 24 -5.53 -20.81 1.71
CA LYS A 24 -4.54 -20.57 2.76
C LYS A 24 -5.07 -19.70 3.90
N GLU A 25 -6.39 -19.52 3.99
CA GLU A 25 -7.06 -18.72 5.04
C GLU A 25 -6.58 -17.27 5.12
N ILE A 26 -6.10 -16.72 4.00
CA ILE A 26 -5.78 -15.30 3.91
C ILE A 26 -7.09 -14.53 3.70
N ARG A 27 -7.30 -13.49 4.51
CA ARG A 27 -8.50 -12.64 4.43
C ARG A 27 -8.62 -12.01 3.04
N ILE A 28 -9.85 -11.92 2.53
CA ILE A 28 -10.12 -11.48 1.16
C ILE A 28 -9.67 -10.03 0.90
N ASP A 29 -9.82 -9.15 1.89
CA ASP A 29 -9.37 -7.77 1.81
C ASP A 29 -7.84 -7.65 1.70
N ILE A 30 -7.10 -8.57 2.35
CA ILE A 30 -5.65 -8.67 2.23
C ILE A 30 -5.24 -9.20 0.86
N VAL A 31 -5.98 -10.18 0.35
CA VAL A 31 -5.77 -10.72 -0.99
C VAL A 31 -5.91 -9.60 -2.03
N ASP A 32 -7.00 -8.84 -1.97
CA ASP A 32 -7.27 -7.73 -2.88
C ASP A 32 -6.24 -6.61 -2.77
N ALA A 33 -5.81 -6.27 -1.55
CA ALA A 33 -4.75 -5.27 -1.32
C ALA A 33 -3.37 -5.72 -1.82
N SER A 34 -3.16 -7.03 -1.98
CA SER A 34 -1.86 -7.59 -2.37
C SER A 34 -1.76 -7.80 -3.88
N ILE A 35 -2.87 -8.08 -4.54
CA ILE A 35 -2.92 -8.27 -5.98
C ILE A 35 -3.09 -6.90 -6.65
N ASN A 36 -1.98 -6.27 -6.98
CA ASN A 36 -2.01 -5.13 -7.89
C ASN A 36 -2.25 -5.65 -9.31
N SER A 37 -3.32 -5.15 -9.95
CA SER A 37 -3.77 -5.54 -11.27
C SER A 37 -2.63 -5.66 -12.29
N HIS A 38 -2.60 -6.76 -13.01
CA HIS A 38 -2.03 -6.93 -14.35
C HIS A 38 -0.54 -7.26 -14.51
N ASN A 39 0.19 -7.64 -13.48
CA ASN A 39 1.59 -8.02 -13.65
C ASN A 39 1.81 -9.48 -13.23
N LEU A 40 1.76 -10.40 -14.19
CA LEU A 40 2.04 -11.83 -13.98
C LEU A 40 3.41 -12.07 -13.35
N ASP A 41 4.39 -11.25 -13.70
CA ASP A 41 5.76 -11.33 -13.19
C ASP A 41 5.85 -11.08 -11.68
N LYS A 42 4.81 -10.49 -11.09
CA LYS A 42 4.76 -10.13 -9.66
C LYS A 42 3.83 -11.00 -8.81
N MET A 43 3.33 -12.11 -9.34
CA MET A 43 2.41 -12.99 -8.59
C MET A 43 3.05 -13.54 -7.32
N ASN A 44 4.33 -13.91 -7.37
CA ASN A 44 5.06 -14.38 -6.19
C ASN A 44 5.25 -13.27 -5.14
N GLU A 45 5.50 -12.04 -5.58
CA GLU A 45 5.57 -10.87 -4.69
C GLU A 45 4.21 -10.59 -4.04
N ALA A 46 3.12 -10.65 -4.81
CA ALA A 46 1.76 -10.50 -4.31
C ALA A 46 1.43 -11.54 -3.23
N TYR A 47 1.80 -12.80 -3.45
CA TYR A 47 1.61 -13.86 -2.46
C TYR A 47 2.43 -13.63 -1.19
N LYS A 48 3.72 -13.30 -1.30
CA LYS A 48 4.58 -12.97 -0.15
C LYS A 48 4.05 -11.76 0.62
N LYS A 49 3.58 -10.73 -0.08
CA LYS A 49 2.96 -9.55 0.51
C LYS A 49 1.69 -9.92 1.29
N ALA A 50 0.82 -10.74 0.71
CA ALA A 50 -0.40 -11.22 1.37
C ALA A 50 -0.10 -12.00 2.65
N LEU A 51 0.89 -12.90 2.62
CA LEU A 51 1.32 -13.65 3.80
C LEU A 51 1.85 -12.73 4.91
N THR A 52 2.66 -11.74 4.54
CA THR A 52 3.22 -10.78 5.50
C THR A 52 2.13 -9.91 6.10
N LEU A 53 1.23 -9.36 5.28
CA LEU A 53 0.10 -8.56 5.75
C LEU A 53 -0.83 -9.37 6.66
N ASN A 54 -1.12 -10.64 6.31
CA ASN A 54 -1.98 -11.51 7.11
C ASN A 54 -1.39 -11.81 8.50
N LYS A 55 -0.06 -11.80 8.62
CA LYS A 55 0.62 -11.90 9.92
C LYS A 55 0.55 -10.58 10.70
N VAL A 56 0.91 -9.47 10.04
CA VAL A 56 1.02 -8.17 10.69
C VAL A 56 -0.34 -7.66 11.18
N ILE A 57 -1.41 -7.87 10.41
CA ILE A 57 -2.75 -7.36 10.77
C ILE A 57 -3.35 -8.05 12.00
N LYS A 58 -2.81 -9.22 12.38
CA LYS A 58 -3.19 -9.95 13.61
C LYS A 58 -2.43 -9.47 14.84
N LEU A 59 -1.44 -8.61 14.67
CA LEU A 59 -0.70 -7.99 15.75
C LEU A 59 -1.36 -6.66 16.16
N GLN A 60 -1.20 -6.27 17.42
CA GLN A 60 -1.71 -5.00 17.92
C GLN A 60 -1.28 -3.81 17.05
N ILE A 61 -0.02 -3.78 16.63
CA ILE A 61 0.49 -2.73 15.75
C ILE A 61 -0.24 -2.67 14.40
N GLY A 62 -0.66 -3.82 13.86
CA GLY A 62 -1.43 -3.88 12.61
C GLY A 62 -2.81 -3.26 12.77
N GLU A 63 -3.50 -3.57 13.87
CA GLU A 63 -4.78 -2.97 14.22
C GLU A 63 -4.66 -1.46 14.41
N ASP A 64 -3.66 -1.01 15.17
CA ASP A 64 -3.40 0.40 15.42
C ASP A 64 -3.17 1.19 14.14
N ILE A 65 -2.40 0.64 13.19
CA ILE A 65 -2.16 1.26 11.88
C ILE A 65 -3.47 1.39 11.09
N VAL A 66 -4.27 0.32 11.02
CA VAL A 66 -5.54 0.34 10.28
C VAL A 66 -6.53 1.33 10.90
N MET A 67 -6.63 1.37 12.22
CA MET A 67 -7.51 2.31 12.92
C MET A 67 -7.05 3.76 12.72
N SER A 68 -5.76 4.01 12.82
CA SER A 68 -5.18 5.34 12.60
C SER A 68 -5.41 5.83 11.17
N TYR A 69 -5.22 4.95 10.19
CA TYR A 69 -5.50 5.25 8.78
C TYR A 69 -6.98 5.58 8.55
N LYS A 70 -7.90 4.74 9.05
CA LYS A 70 -9.34 4.98 8.92
C LYS A 70 -9.75 6.31 9.53
N ARG A 71 -9.23 6.63 10.72
CA ARG A 71 -9.51 7.91 11.38
C ARG A 71 -8.99 9.09 10.59
N ALA A 72 -7.75 9.03 10.10
CA ALA A 72 -7.16 10.09 9.29
C ALA A 72 -7.92 10.30 7.97
N SER A 73 -8.29 9.20 7.29
CA SER A 73 -9.08 9.26 6.05
C SER A 73 -10.46 9.86 6.27
N SER A 74 -11.15 9.47 7.35
CA SER A 74 -12.48 10.01 7.68
C SER A 74 -12.43 11.53 7.97
N ILE A 75 -11.42 11.99 8.70
CA ILE A 75 -11.22 13.42 8.96
C ILE A 75 -10.97 14.16 7.63
N LEU A 76 -10.08 13.64 6.80
CA LEU A 76 -9.75 14.23 5.51
C LEU A 76 -10.96 14.32 4.60
N GLU A 77 -11.74 13.24 4.47
CA GLU A 77 -12.96 13.22 3.66
C GLU A 77 -14.01 14.24 4.16
N SER A 78 -14.15 14.38 5.48
CA SER A 78 -15.03 15.37 6.07
C SER A 78 -14.61 16.81 5.73
N GLU A 79 -13.32 17.11 5.85
CA GLU A 79 -12.79 18.42 5.55
C GLU A 79 -12.87 18.76 4.07
N LEU A 80 -12.59 17.81 3.18
CA LEU A 80 -12.72 18.00 1.73
C LEU A 80 -14.17 18.29 1.31
N LYS A 81 -15.14 17.63 1.93
CA LYS A 81 -16.57 17.89 1.66
C LYS A 81 -17.01 19.26 2.14
N ASN A 82 -16.50 19.71 3.29
CA ASN A 82 -16.94 20.96 3.92
C ASN A 82 -16.33 22.21 3.30
N GLN A 83 -15.14 22.13 2.73
CA GLN A 83 -14.38 23.33 2.35
C GLN A 83 -14.12 23.48 0.84
N ASN A 84 -14.54 22.53 -0.02
CA ASN A 84 -14.20 22.52 -1.45
C ASN A 84 -12.69 22.72 -1.72
N LEU A 85 -11.83 22.37 -0.75
CA LEU A 85 -10.40 22.55 -0.83
C LEU A 85 -9.78 21.43 -1.64
N GLY A 86 -8.98 21.78 -2.63
CA GLY A 86 -8.10 20.82 -3.30
C GLY A 86 -7.01 20.34 -2.35
N LEU A 87 -6.62 19.06 -2.48
CA LEU A 87 -5.47 18.52 -1.75
C LEU A 87 -4.19 19.25 -2.20
N SER A 88 -3.53 19.94 -1.28
CA SER A 88 -2.19 20.47 -1.51
C SER A 88 -1.15 19.40 -1.19
N ASN A 89 -0.20 19.21 -2.08
CA ASN A 89 0.94 18.32 -1.83
C ASN A 89 2.04 18.96 -0.97
N THR A 90 1.87 20.22 -0.59
CA THR A 90 2.82 20.96 0.23
C THR A 90 2.20 21.32 1.57
N THR A 91 2.94 21.04 2.64
CA THR A 91 2.55 21.41 4.00
C THR A 91 3.39 22.61 4.42
N ASP A 92 2.72 23.69 4.82
CA ASP A 92 3.39 24.86 5.39
C ASP A 92 3.59 24.67 6.91
N PRO A 93 4.84 24.50 7.39
CA PRO A 93 5.10 24.36 8.80
C PRO A 93 4.75 25.61 9.63
N GLY A 94 4.58 26.76 8.97
CA GLY A 94 4.24 28.04 9.64
C GLY A 94 2.85 28.08 10.23
N ILE A 95 1.94 27.22 9.76
CA ILE A 95 0.56 27.15 10.27
C ILE A 95 0.38 26.19 11.46
N PHE A 96 1.41 25.46 11.85
CA PHE A 96 1.32 24.50 12.95
C PHE A 96 1.10 25.19 14.29
N LYS A 97 0.09 24.75 15.02
CA LYS A 97 -0.31 25.31 16.30
C LYS A 97 0.32 24.59 17.50
N ASN A 98 0.78 23.36 17.31
CA ASN A 98 1.31 22.55 18.41
C ASN A 98 2.50 21.68 17.97
N ASP A 99 3.23 21.15 18.95
CA ASP A 99 4.42 20.35 18.69
C ASP A 99 4.09 18.94 18.15
N TYR A 100 2.88 18.44 18.36
CA TYR A 100 2.46 17.15 17.79
C TYR A 100 2.42 17.20 16.27
N GLU A 101 1.96 18.30 15.67
CA GLU A 101 1.92 18.52 14.23
C GLU A 101 3.34 18.55 13.63
N LYS A 102 4.26 19.26 14.30
CA LYS A 102 5.68 19.31 13.90
C LYS A 102 6.33 17.94 13.96
N ASN A 103 6.08 17.19 15.05
CA ASN A 103 6.62 15.85 15.24
C ASN A 103 6.04 14.88 14.19
N LEU A 104 4.75 14.96 13.88
CA LEU A 104 4.13 14.16 12.84
C LEU A 104 4.77 14.41 11.48
N LEU A 105 4.95 15.68 11.09
CA LEU A 105 5.61 16.02 9.81
C LEU A 105 7.05 15.49 9.77
N LYS A 106 7.79 15.60 10.86
CA LYS A 106 9.15 15.05 10.98
C LYS A 106 9.15 13.55 10.74
N LYS A 107 8.24 12.81 11.39
CA LYS A 107 8.10 11.35 11.22
C LYS A 107 7.69 10.95 9.81
N ILE A 108 6.78 11.68 9.19
CA ILE A 108 6.39 11.46 7.79
C ILE A 108 7.61 11.62 6.86
N ASN A 109 8.41 12.65 7.06
CA ASN A 109 9.60 12.89 6.25
C ASN A 109 10.70 11.84 6.47
N GLU A 110 10.88 11.35 7.70
CA GLU A 110 11.77 10.22 8.00
C GLU A 110 11.32 8.95 7.26
N LEU A 111 10.03 8.61 7.31
CA LEU A 111 9.46 7.46 6.61
C LEU A 111 9.59 7.59 5.09
N LYS A 112 9.33 8.76 4.51
CA LYS A 112 9.51 9.01 3.07
C LYS A 112 10.95 8.73 2.63
N LYS A 113 11.94 9.19 3.40
CA LYS A 113 13.36 8.91 3.13
C LYS A 113 13.68 7.42 3.21
N TYR A 114 13.18 6.75 4.23
CA TYR A 114 13.38 5.31 4.42
C TYR A 114 12.82 4.49 3.25
N PHE A 115 11.57 4.74 2.84
CA PHE A 115 10.99 4.04 1.68
C PHE A 115 11.68 4.38 0.36
N SER A 116 12.20 5.60 0.21
CA SER A 116 12.97 5.97 -0.98
C SER A 116 14.31 5.24 -1.04
N SER A 117 14.94 4.91 0.08
CA SER A 117 16.17 4.12 0.11
C SER A 117 15.91 2.66 -0.25
N ILE A 118 14.87 2.03 0.28
CA ILE A 118 14.49 0.64 -0.04
C ILE A 118 14.23 0.47 -1.54
N ASN A 119 13.47 1.37 -2.14
CA ASN A 119 13.15 1.31 -3.57
C ASN A 119 14.40 1.47 -4.46
N LYS A 120 15.43 2.17 -4.00
CA LYS A 120 16.72 2.27 -4.72
C LYS A 120 17.51 0.97 -4.63
N ASP A 121 17.53 0.35 -3.45
CA ASP A 121 18.25 -0.90 -3.24
C ASP A 121 17.63 -2.06 -4.02
N GLU A 122 16.31 -2.14 -4.11
CA GLU A 122 15.62 -3.13 -4.95
C GLU A 122 15.92 -2.93 -6.44
N LYS A 123 15.91 -1.68 -6.94
CA LYS A 123 16.27 -1.40 -8.32
C LYS A 123 17.73 -1.75 -8.65
N ASN A 124 18.63 -1.52 -7.71
CA ASN A 124 20.05 -1.86 -7.89
C ASN A 124 20.28 -3.38 -7.89
N LYS A 125 19.54 -4.17 -7.11
CA LYS A 125 19.61 -5.63 -7.13
C LYS A 125 19.17 -6.21 -8.48
N VAL A 126 18.07 -5.71 -9.04
CA VAL A 126 17.56 -6.15 -10.35
C VAL A 126 18.51 -5.80 -11.50
N SER A 127 19.31 -4.74 -11.37
CA SER A 127 20.28 -4.34 -12.40
C SER A 127 21.61 -5.11 -12.33
N LEU A 128 21.88 -5.86 -11.28
CA LEU A 128 23.09 -6.69 -11.12
C LEU A 128 22.87 -8.15 -11.55
N ASP A 129 21.63 -8.57 -11.73
CA ASP A 129 21.26 -9.93 -12.16
C ASP A 129 20.98 -10.01 -13.68
N ASN A 130 21.24 -8.95 -14.44
CA ASN A 130 21.21 -8.89 -15.92
C ASN A 130 22.62 -8.64 -16.47
#